data_45acab6a7fb4b670adb3fcdb57bb3891
#
_entry.id   45acab6a7fb4b670adb3fcdb57bb3891
#
_cell.length_a   1.000
_cell.length_b   1.000
_cell.length_c   1.000
_cell.angle_alpha   90.00
_cell.angle_beta   90.00
_cell.angle_gamma   90.00
#
_symmetry.space_group_name_H-M   'P 1'
#
loop_
_entity.id
_entity.type
_entity.pdbx_description
1 polymer ?
#
loop_
_entity_poly.entity_id
_entity_poly.type
_entity_poly.pdbx_seq_one_letter_code
_entity_poly.pdbx_strand_id
1 'polypeptide(L)'
;MKNKYKYDEPINSLDNRISAHTNFSNFNLHSWISSKFNIKNGHNIFDIGCGNGNYTELFFSKITESGLVYGVDKNKDLISDANNKYRNLSKNIHFKAEDYDIVDSTNISFDWVFSIYSLYYTSNSQALVSKFKKILNNNGRFVVIGPASGNALDLDNFHFKVTGALPNAEHRLRNKRIEDEFYLLFKDVFGEDNVVLELINTKMTFLMVEDYAEYYWSTLLWRECVEGLDADQVLKLKDKTIDALSHYGELSIEKQMSCLVGENK
;
A
#
# COMPACT_ATOMS: atom_id res chain seq x y z
N MET A 1 8.39 -1.66 -23.58
CA MET A 1 8.99 -2.33 -22.40
C MET A 1 7.85 -2.90 -21.55
N LYS A 2 7.90 -4.17 -21.15
CA LYS A 2 6.90 -4.72 -20.22
C LYS A 2 7.06 -3.97 -18.90
N ASN A 3 5.95 -3.48 -18.32
CA ASN A 3 5.97 -2.81 -17.02
C ASN A 3 6.54 -3.78 -15.98
N LYS A 4 7.72 -3.50 -15.48
CA LYS A 4 8.50 -4.34 -14.55
C LYS A 4 7.81 -4.52 -13.19
N TYR A 5 6.85 -3.63 -12.86
CA TYR A 5 6.17 -3.58 -11.56
C TYR A 5 4.65 -3.75 -11.72
N LYS A 6 4.21 -4.71 -12.56
CA LYS A 6 2.78 -4.94 -12.76
C LYS A 6 2.11 -5.36 -11.45
N TYR A 7 1.11 -4.58 -11.02
CA TYR A 7 0.17 -4.97 -9.97
C TYR A 7 -1.12 -5.46 -10.65
N ASP A 8 -1.50 -6.69 -10.35
CA ASP A 8 -2.75 -7.32 -10.79
C ASP A 8 -3.22 -8.23 -9.66
N GLU A 9 -4.23 -7.79 -8.92
CA GLU A 9 -4.65 -8.46 -7.69
C GLU A 9 -6.16 -8.71 -7.67
N PRO A 10 -6.61 -9.94 -7.37
CA PRO A 10 -8.00 -10.23 -7.09
C PRO A 10 -8.48 -9.48 -5.84
N ILE A 11 -9.71 -8.95 -5.88
CA ILE A 11 -10.35 -8.20 -4.77
C ILE A 11 -10.25 -8.99 -3.46
N ASN A 12 -10.59 -10.28 -3.47
CA ASN A 12 -10.57 -11.13 -2.27
C ASN A 12 -9.19 -11.22 -1.59
N SER A 13 -8.10 -11.19 -2.37
CA SER A 13 -6.74 -11.24 -1.79
C SER A 13 -6.39 -9.93 -1.07
N LEU A 14 -6.84 -8.79 -1.60
CA LEU A 14 -6.66 -7.49 -0.96
C LEU A 14 -7.46 -7.41 0.35
N ASP A 15 -8.73 -7.80 0.33
CA ASP A 15 -9.61 -7.78 1.50
C ASP A 15 -9.11 -8.71 2.61
N ASN A 16 -8.64 -9.91 2.27
CA ASN A 16 -8.04 -10.84 3.23
C ASN A 16 -6.80 -10.25 3.90
N ARG A 17 -5.93 -9.55 3.16
CA ARG A 17 -4.77 -8.88 3.78
C ARG A 17 -5.16 -7.71 4.67
N ILE A 18 -6.11 -6.88 4.24
CA ILE A 18 -6.63 -5.77 5.06
C ILE A 18 -7.21 -6.33 6.36
N SER A 19 -8.05 -7.38 6.28
CA SER A 19 -8.64 -8.05 7.44
C SER A 19 -7.58 -8.64 8.37
N ALA A 20 -6.56 -9.30 7.82
CA ALA A 20 -5.47 -9.86 8.61
C ALA A 20 -4.68 -8.78 9.36
N HIS A 21 -4.38 -7.65 8.71
CA HIS A 21 -3.74 -6.52 9.38
C HIS A 21 -4.62 -5.91 10.48
N THR A 22 -5.92 -5.85 10.27
CA THR A 22 -6.87 -5.34 11.27
C THR A 22 -6.95 -6.25 12.50
N ASN A 23 -6.95 -7.57 12.29
CA ASN A 23 -7.22 -8.56 13.35
C ASN A 23 -5.95 -9.01 14.09
N PHE A 24 -4.80 -9.06 13.43
CA PHE A 24 -3.59 -9.70 13.95
C PHE A 24 -2.41 -8.74 14.15
N SER A 25 -2.47 -7.48 13.66
CA SER A 25 -1.40 -6.51 13.86
C SER A 25 -1.54 -5.79 15.20
N ASN A 26 -0.41 -5.57 15.86
CA ASN A 26 -0.30 -4.68 17.01
C ASN A 26 -0.33 -3.19 16.63
N PHE A 27 -0.54 -2.88 15.35
CA PHE A 27 -0.50 -1.53 14.80
C PHE A 27 -1.70 -1.27 13.91
N ASN A 28 -2.41 -0.17 14.16
CA ASN A 28 -3.54 0.26 13.33
C ASN A 28 -3.13 1.46 12.49
N LEU A 29 -2.94 1.23 11.18
CA LEU A 29 -2.48 2.27 10.24
C LEU A 29 -3.46 3.43 10.10
N HIS A 30 -4.78 3.18 10.13
CA HIS A 30 -5.79 4.25 10.08
C HIS A 30 -5.67 5.19 11.28
N SER A 31 -5.59 4.65 12.49
CA SER A 31 -5.41 5.42 13.71
C SER A 31 -4.09 6.19 13.72
N TRP A 32 -3.02 5.56 13.22
CA TRP A 32 -1.72 6.20 13.12
C TRP A 32 -1.73 7.37 12.12
N ILE A 33 -2.28 7.19 10.91
CA ILE A 33 -2.44 8.27 9.92
C ILE A 33 -3.26 9.41 10.53
N SER A 34 -4.37 9.08 11.18
CA SER A 34 -5.27 10.05 11.82
C SER A 34 -4.59 10.91 12.90
N SER A 35 -3.63 10.34 13.63
CA SER A 35 -2.88 11.05 14.68
C SER A 35 -1.62 11.74 14.16
N LYS A 36 -0.95 11.15 13.17
CA LYS A 36 0.32 11.63 12.64
C LYS A 36 0.17 12.87 11.78
N PHE A 37 -0.87 12.90 10.93
CA PHE A 37 -1.05 13.98 9.97
C PHE A 37 -2.15 14.95 10.42
N ASN A 38 -1.80 16.24 10.48
CA ASN A 38 -2.71 17.30 10.86
C ASN A 38 -3.64 17.68 9.68
N ILE A 39 -4.45 16.70 9.25
CA ILE A 39 -5.49 16.90 8.24
C ILE A 39 -6.60 17.76 8.88
N LYS A 40 -6.97 18.87 8.24
CA LYS A 40 -7.94 19.83 8.75
C LYS A 40 -9.20 19.86 7.92
N ASN A 41 -10.26 20.37 8.52
CA ASN A 41 -11.48 20.70 7.81
C ASN A 41 -11.19 21.59 6.59
N GLY A 42 -11.80 21.29 5.45
CA GLY A 42 -11.65 22.03 4.21
C GLY A 42 -10.41 21.66 3.37
N HIS A 43 -9.53 20.77 3.85
CA HIS A 43 -8.40 20.30 3.04
C HIS A 43 -8.86 19.47 1.85
N ASN A 44 -8.15 19.60 0.73
CA ASN A 44 -8.28 18.75 -0.43
C ASN A 44 -7.24 17.63 -0.38
N ILE A 45 -7.68 16.40 -0.56
CA ILE A 45 -6.85 15.19 -0.50
C ILE A 45 -6.89 14.46 -1.83
N PHE A 46 -5.71 14.13 -2.38
CA PHE A 46 -5.54 13.23 -3.51
C PHE A 46 -5.01 11.88 -3.02
N ASP A 47 -5.72 10.80 -3.30
CA ASP A 47 -5.34 9.42 -2.94
C ASP A 47 -4.92 8.63 -4.18
N ILE A 48 -3.60 8.38 -4.30
CA ILE A 48 -2.99 7.69 -5.44
C ILE A 48 -3.01 6.18 -5.19
N GLY A 49 -3.66 5.43 -6.09
CA GLY A 49 -3.85 4.01 -5.92
C GLY A 49 -4.80 3.71 -4.77
N CYS A 50 -5.93 4.42 -4.74
CA CYS A 50 -6.91 4.38 -3.65
C CYS A 50 -7.63 3.02 -3.49
N GLY A 51 -7.50 2.12 -4.47
CA GLY A 51 -8.18 0.83 -4.47
C GLY A 51 -9.70 0.98 -4.33
N ASN A 52 -10.29 0.24 -3.41
CA ASN A 52 -11.72 0.33 -3.07
C ASN A 52 -12.06 1.46 -2.07
N GLY A 53 -11.17 2.44 -1.92
CA GLY A 53 -11.37 3.60 -1.04
C GLY A 53 -11.16 3.31 0.45
N ASN A 54 -10.27 2.39 0.81
CA ASN A 54 -10.04 1.95 2.19
C ASN A 54 -9.75 3.12 3.17
N TYR A 55 -9.08 4.19 2.73
CA TYR A 55 -8.75 5.36 3.56
C TYR A 55 -9.73 6.54 3.40
N THR A 56 -10.69 6.45 2.49
CA THR A 56 -11.61 7.54 2.15
C THR A 56 -12.43 8.01 3.34
N GLU A 57 -12.97 7.09 4.13
CA GLU A 57 -13.79 7.42 5.31
C GLU A 57 -12.95 8.15 6.37
N LEU A 58 -11.71 7.70 6.61
CA LEU A 58 -10.77 8.40 7.47
C LEU A 58 -10.53 9.83 6.98
N PHE A 59 -10.20 10.00 5.71
CA PHE A 59 -9.92 11.33 5.15
C PHE A 59 -11.16 12.22 5.23
N PHE A 60 -12.31 11.72 4.79
CA PHE A 60 -13.55 12.48 4.80
C PHE A 60 -13.99 12.90 6.22
N SER A 61 -13.79 12.04 7.23
CA SER A 61 -14.08 12.39 8.62
C SER A 61 -13.27 13.58 9.14
N LYS A 62 -12.10 13.85 8.56
CA LYS A 62 -11.24 14.99 8.92
C LYS A 62 -11.56 16.25 8.15
N ILE A 63 -11.83 16.14 6.83
CA ILE A 63 -12.05 17.32 5.97
C ILE A 63 -13.50 17.79 5.93
N THR A 64 -14.46 16.94 6.29
CA THR A 64 -15.91 17.16 6.25
C THR A 64 -16.42 17.59 4.86
N GLU A 65 -17.61 18.18 4.77
CA GLU A 65 -18.21 18.66 3.51
C GLU A 65 -17.52 19.91 2.92
N SER A 66 -16.52 20.47 3.60
CA SER A 66 -15.81 21.67 3.13
C SER A 66 -14.58 21.35 2.28
N GLY A 67 -14.11 20.10 2.31
CA GLY A 67 -12.96 19.63 1.55
C GLY A 67 -13.34 18.63 0.46
N LEU A 68 -12.32 18.08 -0.18
CA LEU A 68 -12.42 17.12 -1.30
C LEU A 68 -11.58 15.88 -1.02
N VAL A 69 -12.12 14.69 -1.28
CA VAL A 69 -11.33 13.45 -1.48
C VAL A 69 -11.41 13.06 -2.95
N TYR A 70 -10.26 12.98 -3.59
CA TYR A 70 -10.14 12.55 -4.98
C TYR A 70 -9.22 11.32 -5.07
N GLY A 71 -9.80 10.15 -5.35
CA GLY A 71 -9.08 8.90 -5.45
C GLY A 71 -8.91 8.44 -6.90
N VAL A 72 -7.73 7.90 -7.22
CA VAL A 72 -7.48 7.25 -8.51
C VAL A 72 -6.88 5.86 -8.32
N ASP A 73 -7.35 4.92 -9.13
CA ASP A 73 -6.77 3.59 -9.26
C ASP A 73 -6.98 3.07 -10.68
N LYS A 74 -6.03 2.30 -11.22
CA LYS A 74 -6.17 1.70 -12.54
C LYS A 74 -7.15 0.53 -12.60
N ASN A 75 -7.43 -0.10 -11.46
CA ASN A 75 -8.35 -1.22 -11.36
C ASN A 75 -9.80 -0.73 -11.34
N LYS A 76 -10.51 -0.97 -12.45
CA LYS A 76 -11.90 -0.52 -12.64
C LYS A 76 -12.88 -1.15 -11.66
N ASP A 77 -12.64 -2.39 -11.25
CA ASP A 77 -13.53 -3.11 -10.34
C ASP A 77 -13.42 -2.53 -8.93
N LEU A 78 -12.19 -2.25 -8.44
CA LEU A 78 -11.98 -1.56 -7.16
C LEU A 78 -12.61 -0.16 -7.16
N ILE A 79 -12.47 0.59 -8.25
CA ILE A 79 -13.12 1.91 -8.38
C ILE A 79 -14.64 1.81 -8.43
N SER A 80 -15.18 0.78 -9.06
CA SER A 80 -16.62 0.51 -9.04
C SER A 80 -17.13 0.28 -7.62
N ASP A 81 -16.40 -0.52 -6.84
CA ASP A 81 -16.71 -0.77 -5.43
C ASP A 81 -16.61 0.49 -4.59
N ALA A 82 -15.55 1.28 -4.75
CA ALA A 82 -15.40 2.58 -4.07
C ALA A 82 -16.58 3.51 -4.37
N ASN A 83 -16.94 3.66 -5.65
CA ASN A 83 -18.09 4.48 -6.06
C ASN A 83 -19.41 3.98 -5.44
N ASN A 84 -19.63 2.66 -5.42
CA ASN A 84 -20.84 2.08 -4.83
C ASN A 84 -20.89 2.30 -3.30
N LYS A 85 -19.76 2.14 -2.62
CA LYS A 85 -19.63 2.30 -1.16
C LYS A 85 -19.88 3.74 -0.73
N TYR A 86 -19.34 4.72 -1.46
CA TYR A 86 -19.29 6.13 -1.02
C TYR A 86 -20.25 7.07 -1.74
N ARG A 87 -20.99 6.61 -2.78
CA ARG A 87 -21.90 7.46 -3.60
C ARG A 87 -22.93 8.28 -2.81
N ASN A 88 -23.33 7.78 -1.63
CA ASN A 88 -24.33 8.42 -0.78
C ASN A 88 -23.71 9.15 0.43
N LEU A 89 -22.39 9.09 0.59
CA LEU A 89 -21.72 9.70 1.75
C LEU A 89 -21.54 11.21 1.54
N SER A 90 -21.01 11.61 0.37
CA SER A 90 -20.81 13.01 0.03
C SER A 90 -20.61 13.21 -1.47
N LYS A 91 -21.04 14.37 -1.97
CA LYS A 91 -20.73 14.84 -3.34
C LYS A 91 -19.26 15.28 -3.51
N ASN A 92 -18.52 15.41 -2.40
CA ASN A 92 -17.12 15.83 -2.40
C ASN A 92 -16.14 14.64 -2.34
N ILE A 93 -16.64 13.42 -2.60
CA ILE A 93 -15.83 12.21 -2.74
C ILE A 93 -15.91 11.75 -4.20
N HIS A 94 -14.76 11.69 -4.87
CA HIS A 94 -14.67 11.31 -6.27
C HIS A 94 -13.66 10.21 -6.48
N PHE A 95 -14.01 9.21 -7.28
CA PHE A 95 -13.09 8.16 -7.72
C PHE A 95 -13.05 8.07 -9.23
N LYS A 96 -11.83 7.88 -9.78
CA LYS A 96 -11.61 7.74 -11.20
C LYS A 96 -10.77 6.49 -11.51
N ALA A 97 -11.25 5.66 -12.43
CA ALA A 97 -10.48 4.52 -12.94
C ALA A 97 -9.44 5.03 -13.94
N GLU A 98 -8.23 5.31 -13.46
CA GLU A 98 -7.15 5.89 -14.25
C GLU A 98 -5.80 5.46 -13.73
N ASP A 99 -4.85 5.23 -14.65
CA ASP A 99 -3.47 4.99 -14.26
C ASP A 99 -2.83 6.31 -13.81
N TYR A 100 -2.33 6.36 -12.58
CA TYR A 100 -1.73 7.56 -12.02
C TYR A 100 -0.45 8.01 -12.76
N ASP A 101 0.23 7.12 -13.51
CA ASP A 101 1.36 7.49 -14.36
C ASP A 101 0.94 8.43 -15.50
N ILE A 102 -0.33 8.36 -15.94
CA ILE A 102 -0.88 9.18 -17.04
C ILE A 102 -1.98 10.17 -16.61
N VAL A 103 -2.37 10.20 -15.32
CA VAL A 103 -3.37 11.17 -14.83
C VAL A 103 -3.00 12.58 -15.28
N ASP A 104 -3.89 13.24 -16.02
CA ASP A 104 -3.72 14.64 -16.38
C ASP A 104 -3.81 15.53 -15.14
N SER A 105 -3.06 16.63 -15.15
CA SER A 105 -3.10 17.62 -14.09
C SER A 105 -4.53 18.10 -13.89
N THR A 106 -5.05 17.90 -12.68
CA THR A 106 -6.33 18.51 -12.29
C THR A 106 -6.13 20.02 -12.15
N ASN A 107 -7.18 20.82 -12.44
CA ASN A 107 -7.19 22.26 -12.12
C ASN A 107 -7.38 22.51 -10.61
N ILE A 108 -7.31 21.47 -9.79
CA ILE A 108 -7.51 21.50 -8.35
C ILE A 108 -6.14 21.38 -7.69
N SER A 109 -5.88 22.22 -6.71
CA SER A 109 -4.72 22.09 -5.84
C SER A 109 -5.08 21.34 -4.56
N PHE A 110 -4.12 20.59 -4.03
CA PHE A 110 -4.32 19.68 -2.91
C PHE A 110 -3.42 20.07 -1.72
N ASP A 111 -3.96 19.92 -0.52
CA ASP A 111 -3.20 20.08 0.72
C ASP A 111 -2.42 18.81 1.07
N TRP A 112 -2.96 17.67 0.61
CA TRP A 112 -2.37 16.36 0.81
C TRP A 112 -2.45 15.52 -0.46
N VAL A 113 -1.34 14.90 -0.81
CA VAL A 113 -1.28 13.79 -1.75
C VAL A 113 -0.83 12.56 -0.95
N PHE A 114 -1.65 11.53 -0.92
CA PHE A 114 -1.31 10.26 -0.30
C PHE A 114 -1.09 9.18 -1.34
N SER A 115 -0.14 8.30 -1.09
CA SER A 115 -0.02 7.01 -1.76
C SER A 115 0.28 5.95 -0.71
N ILE A 116 -0.70 5.12 -0.41
CA ILE A 116 -0.60 4.11 0.64
C ILE A 116 -0.56 2.73 -0.04
N TYR A 117 0.60 2.05 0.06
CA TYR A 117 0.87 0.77 -0.58
C TYR A 117 0.67 0.72 -2.11
N SER A 118 0.94 1.83 -2.81
CA SER A 118 0.72 1.95 -4.26
C SER A 118 1.90 2.48 -5.07
N LEU A 119 2.52 3.60 -4.69
CA LEU A 119 3.48 4.34 -5.53
C LEU A 119 4.67 3.51 -6.04
N TYR A 120 5.12 2.54 -5.27
CA TYR A 120 6.25 1.69 -5.64
C TYR A 120 5.97 0.74 -6.82
N TYR A 121 4.77 0.78 -7.39
CA TYR A 121 4.43 0.10 -8.66
C TYR A 121 4.60 1.01 -9.90
N THR A 122 4.87 2.31 -9.74
CA THR A 122 5.06 3.21 -10.88
C THR A 122 6.26 2.81 -11.74
N SER A 123 6.12 3.01 -13.04
CA SER A 123 7.21 2.84 -13.99
C SER A 123 8.03 4.13 -14.21
N ASN A 124 7.51 5.29 -13.77
CA ASN A 124 8.13 6.60 -13.98
C ASN A 124 8.04 7.49 -12.73
N SER A 125 8.81 7.12 -11.71
CA SER A 125 8.81 7.80 -10.40
C SER A 125 9.18 9.28 -10.48
N GLN A 126 10.18 9.65 -11.29
CA GLN A 126 10.63 11.04 -11.45
C GLN A 126 9.50 11.94 -11.97
N ALA A 127 8.86 11.54 -13.09
CA ALA A 127 7.79 12.33 -13.68
C ALA A 127 6.59 12.43 -12.71
N LEU A 128 6.29 11.33 -12.02
CA LEU A 128 5.18 11.25 -11.09
C LEU A 128 5.37 12.17 -9.89
N VAL A 129 6.51 12.11 -9.19
CA VAL A 129 6.77 12.95 -8.02
C VAL A 129 6.78 14.44 -8.41
N SER A 130 7.42 14.78 -9.53
CA SER A 130 7.45 16.16 -10.05
C SER A 130 6.05 16.67 -10.41
N LYS A 131 5.20 15.80 -10.97
CA LYS A 131 3.81 16.12 -11.32
C LYS A 131 2.97 16.39 -10.07
N PHE A 132 3.02 15.50 -9.09
CA PHE A 132 2.23 15.64 -7.87
C PHE A 132 2.70 16.81 -7.00
N LYS A 133 3.99 17.17 -7.00
CA LYS A 133 4.45 18.42 -6.37
C LYS A 133 3.74 19.66 -6.96
N LYS A 134 3.55 19.72 -8.28
CA LYS A 134 2.94 20.88 -8.96
C LYS A 134 1.48 21.13 -8.59
N ILE A 135 0.76 20.10 -8.16
CA ILE A 135 -0.64 20.23 -7.72
C ILE A 135 -0.80 20.42 -6.21
N LEU A 136 0.30 20.41 -5.46
CA LEU A 136 0.27 20.72 -4.03
C LEU A 136 0.16 22.22 -3.79
N ASN A 137 -0.70 22.60 -2.84
CA ASN A 137 -0.72 23.92 -2.25
C ASN A 137 0.62 24.27 -1.58
N ASN A 138 0.87 25.55 -1.29
CA ASN A 138 1.97 25.95 -0.42
C ASN A 138 1.78 25.28 0.97
N ASN A 139 2.83 24.70 1.50
CA ASN A 139 2.85 23.83 2.68
C ASN A 139 2.02 22.53 2.54
N GLY A 140 1.55 22.22 1.35
CA GLY A 140 0.94 20.92 1.04
C GLY A 140 1.98 19.79 1.11
N ARG A 141 1.53 18.56 1.37
CA ARG A 141 2.43 17.43 1.60
C ARG A 141 2.11 16.24 0.71
N PHE A 142 3.18 15.63 0.21
CA PHE A 142 3.11 14.34 -0.45
C PHE A 142 3.61 13.26 0.51
N VAL A 143 2.73 12.32 0.83
CA VAL A 143 2.97 11.21 1.77
C VAL A 143 2.98 9.89 1.02
N VAL A 144 4.04 9.13 1.17
CA VAL A 144 4.16 7.78 0.61
C VAL A 144 4.35 6.79 1.75
N ILE A 145 3.46 5.81 1.86
CA ILE A 145 3.54 4.73 2.84
C ILE A 145 3.60 3.40 2.09
N GLY A 146 4.52 2.54 2.49
CA GLY A 146 4.64 1.21 1.88
C GLY A 146 5.65 0.33 2.61
N PRO A 147 5.95 -0.87 2.07
CA PRO A 147 6.89 -1.78 2.71
C PRO A 147 8.29 -1.16 2.76
N ALA A 148 9.02 -1.43 3.82
CA ALA A 148 10.43 -1.12 3.98
C ALA A 148 11.33 -2.31 3.61
N SER A 149 12.62 -2.09 3.53
CA SER A 149 13.62 -3.11 3.18
C SER A 149 13.63 -4.31 4.14
N GLY A 150 13.31 -4.07 5.43
CA GLY A 150 13.20 -5.10 6.47
C GLY A 150 11.81 -5.74 6.60
N ASN A 151 10.86 -5.42 5.71
CA ASN A 151 9.48 -5.90 5.84
C ASN A 151 9.37 -7.41 5.63
N ALA A 152 8.88 -8.13 6.66
CA ALA A 152 8.50 -9.55 6.61
C ALA A 152 9.63 -10.50 6.13
N LEU A 153 10.88 -10.26 6.56
CA LEU A 153 12.02 -11.13 6.21
C LEU A 153 11.87 -12.54 6.76
N ASP A 154 11.22 -12.71 7.89
CA ASP A 154 10.85 -13.99 8.49
C ASP A 154 9.84 -14.76 7.60
N LEU A 155 8.89 -14.05 6.98
CA LEU A 155 7.99 -14.65 5.99
C LEU A 155 8.71 -15.10 4.72
N ASP A 156 9.73 -14.36 4.28
CA ASP A 156 10.60 -14.77 3.17
C ASP A 156 11.34 -16.09 3.49
N ASN A 157 11.85 -16.22 4.72
CA ASN A 157 12.50 -17.45 5.19
C ASN A 157 11.51 -18.61 5.31
N PHE A 158 10.30 -18.34 5.80
CA PHE A 158 9.22 -19.31 5.84
C PHE A 158 8.84 -19.78 4.43
N HIS A 159 8.68 -18.84 3.50
CA HIS A 159 8.40 -19.15 2.10
C HIS A 159 9.43 -20.10 1.49
N PHE A 160 10.72 -19.83 1.70
CA PHE A 160 11.79 -20.71 1.25
C PHE A 160 11.69 -22.12 1.86
N LYS A 161 11.37 -22.21 3.16
CA LYS A 161 11.19 -23.50 3.84
C LYS A 161 10.06 -24.33 3.23
N VAL A 162 8.94 -23.70 2.86
CA VAL A 162 7.77 -24.38 2.29
C VAL A 162 7.98 -24.76 0.83
N THR A 163 8.49 -23.83 0.02
CA THR A 163 8.50 -23.94 -1.43
C THR A 163 9.85 -24.38 -2.00
N GLY A 164 10.95 -24.16 -1.27
CA GLY A 164 12.33 -24.29 -1.76
C GLY A 164 12.78 -23.16 -2.67
N ALA A 165 11.91 -22.15 -2.91
CA ALA A 165 12.19 -21.01 -3.77
C ALA A 165 12.44 -19.73 -2.93
N LEU A 166 13.42 -18.93 -3.33
CA LEU A 166 13.59 -17.60 -2.78
C LEU A 166 12.54 -16.66 -3.37
N PRO A 167 12.13 -15.61 -2.60
CA PRO A 167 11.31 -14.55 -3.16
C PRO A 167 11.94 -13.99 -4.44
N ASN A 168 11.09 -13.64 -5.40
CA ASN A 168 11.52 -13.01 -6.63
C ASN A 168 12.36 -11.75 -6.31
N ALA A 169 13.46 -11.55 -7.06
CA ALA A 169 14.32 -10.37 -6.89
C ALA A 169 13.53 -9.04 -7.03
N GLU A 170 12.50 -9.01 -7.88
CA GLU A 170 11.63 -7.84 -8.03
C GLU A 170 10.80 -7.56 -6.78
N HIS A 171 10.38 -8.57 -6.03
CA HIS A 171 9.70 -8.42 -4.75
C HIS A 171 10.58 -7.66 -3.75
N ARG A 172 11.83 -8.07 -3.59
CA ARG A 172 12.78 -7.41 -2.68
C ARG A 172 13.16 -6.00 -3.12
N LEU A 173 13.36 -5.79 -4.43
CA LEU A 173 13.63 -4.47 -4.98
C LEU A 173 12.44 -3.52 -4.75
N ARG A 174 11.22 -4.00 -4.92
CA ARG A 174 9.98 -3.23 -4.68
C ARG A 174 9.88 -2.77 -3.23
N ASN A 175 10.19 -3.63 -2.26
CA ASN A 175 10.16 -3.28 -0.83
C ASN A 175 11.17 -2.18 -0.45
N LYS A 176 12.27 -2.07 -1.18
CA LYS A 176 13.30 -1.04 -0.94
C LYS A 176 13.04 0.29 -1.63
N ARG A 177 12.13 0.36 -2.60
CA ARG A 177 11.99 1.52 -3.49
C ARG A 177 11.74 2.84 -2.76
N ILE A 178 11.01 2.82 -1.63
CA ILE A 178 10.74 4.05 -0.88
C ILE A 178 12.03 4.58 -0.26
N GLU A 179 12.87 3.70 0.28
CA GLU A 179 14.14 4.06 0.93
C GLU A 179 15.25 4.40 -0.07
N ASP A 180 15.39 3.60 -1.14
CA ASP A 180 16.53 3.72 -2.07
C ASP A 180 16.26 4.72 -3.21
N GLU A 181 15.04 4.73 -3.78
CA GLU A 181 14.69 5.51 -4.97
C GLU A 181 13.88 6.77 -4.62
N PHE A 182 12.72 6.59 -3.98
CA PHE A 182 11.82 7.72 -3.73
C PHE A 182 12.39 8.71 -2.72
N TYR A 183 13.12 8.26 -1.71
CA TYR A 183 13.72 9.16 -0.72
C TYR A 183 14.69 10.16 -1.37
N LEU A 184 15.59 9.67 -2.25
CA LEU A 184 16.53 10.53 -2.98
C LEU A 184 15.78 11.47 -3.93
N LEU A 185 14.77 10.94 -4.63
CA LEU A 185 13.95 11.70 -5.54
C LEU A 185 13.15 12.80 -4.84
N PHE A 186 12.59 12.51 -3.66
CA PHE A 186 11.89 13.52 -2.87
C PHE A 186 12.83 14.64 -2.42
N LYS A 187 14.06 14.32 -1.99
CA LYS A 187 15.08 15.33 -1.66
C LYS A 187 15.40 16.23 -2.85
N ASP A 188 15.55 15.65 -4.04
CA ASP A 188 15.80 16.41 -5.28
C ASP A 188 14.62 17.34 -5.62
N VAL A 189 13.40 16.84 -5.50
CA VAL A 189 12.17 17.56 -5.90
C VAL A 189 11.72 18.57 -4.85
N PHE A 190 11.69 18.21 -3.56
CA PHE A 190 11.14 19.05 -2.47
C PHE A 190 12.21 19.88 -1.74
N GLY A 191 13.49 19.52 -1.90
CA GLY A 191 14.60 20.06 -1.11
C GLY A 191 14.87 19.23 0.14
N GLU A 192 16.13 19.08 0.51
CA GLU A 192 16.60 18.15 1.55
C GLU A 192 15.93 18.39 2.91
N ASP A 193 15.79 19.65 3.31
CA ASP A 193 15.22 20.06 4.59
C ASP A 193 13.69 19.87 4.68
N ASN A 194 13.03 19.60 3.56
CA ASN A 194 11.58 19.45 3.47
C ASN A 194 11.15 17.98 3.34
N VAL A 195 12.08 17.03 3.53
CA VAL A 195 11.81 15.60 3.36
C VAL A 195 12.11 14.83 4.63
N VAL A 196 11.17 14.00 5.05
CA VAL A 196 11.30 13.11 6.21
C VAL A 196 11.00 11.68 5.79
N LEU A 197 11.90 10.76 6.13
CA LEU A 197 11.70 9.32 6.03
C LEU A 197 11.66 8.72 7.44
N GLU A 198 10.60 8.01 7.76
CA GLU A 198 10.42 7.29 9.03
C GLU A 198 10.22 5.79 8.76
N LEU A 199 10.94 4.95 9.51
CA LEU A 199 10.74 3.50 9.52
C LEU A 199 9.91 3.10 10.73
N ILE A 200 8.87 2.32 10.50
CA ILE A 200 7.91 1.90 11.53
C ILE A 200 7.93 0.38 11.60
N ASN A 201 8.32 -0.14 12.76
CA ASN A 201 8.32 -1.58 13.04
C ASN A 201 7.02 -1.97 13.70
N THR A 202 6.40 -3.01 13.20
CA THR A 202 5.14 -3.56 13.71
C THR A 202 5.21 -5.09 13.70
N LYS A 203 4.28 -5.75 14.37
CA LYS A 203 4.23 -7.21 14.43
C LYS A 203 2.80 -7.70 14.21
N MET A 204 2.65 -8.74 13.42
CA MET A 204 1.41 -9.51 13.34
C MET A 204 1.60 -10.78 14.16
N THR A 205 0.61 -11.13 14.99
CA THR A 205 0.63 -12.35 15.81
C THR A 205 -0.67 -13.10 15.56
N PHE A 206 -0.54 -14.37 15.20
CA PHE A 206 -1.68 -15.23 14.89
C PHE A 206 -1.87 -16.25 16.00
N LEU A 207 -3.10 -16.55 16.34
CA LEU A 207 -3.44 -17.55 17.37
C LEU A 207 -3.58 -18.95 16.78
N MET A 208 -3.97 -19.04 15.49
CA MET A 208 -4.22 -20.29 14.80
C MET A 208 -3.30 -20.44 13.59
N VAL A 209 -2.92 -21.67 13.30
CA VAL A 209 -2.10 -22.02 12.11
C VAL A 209 -2.82 -21.60 10.83
N GLU A 210 -4.14 -21.79 10.80
CA GLU A 210 -4.99 -21.48 9.67
C GLU A 210 -4.99 -19.99 9.35
N ASP A 211 -5.05 -19.11 10.35
CA ASP A 211 -5.02 -17.65 10.16
C ASP A 211 -3.69 -17.18 9.55
N TYR A 212 -2.58 -17.74 10.04
CA TYR A 212 -1.25 -17.46 9.46
C TYR A 212 -1.18 -17.97 8.02
N ALA A 213 -1.65 -19.18 7.76
CA ALA A 213 -1.64 -19.80 6.43
C ALA A 213 -2.49 -18.99 5.44
N GLU A 214 -3.70 -18.58 5.82
CA GLU A 214 -4.58 -17.77 4.98
C GLU A 214 -3.94 -16.39 4.68
N TYR A 215 -3.31 -15.76 5.67
CA TYR A 215 -2.55 -14.54 5.43
C TYR A 215 -1.42 -14.79 4.42
N TYR A 216 -0.59 -15.82 4.62
CA TYR A 216 0.52 -16.16 3.73
C TYR A 216 0.02 -16.42 2.30
N TRP A 217 -1.05 -17.21 2.14
CA TRP A 217 -1.63 -17.50 0.83
C TRP A 217 -2.29 -16.29 0.15
N SER A 218 -2.62 -15.24 0.90
CA SER A 218 -3.13 -13.99 0.33
C SER A 218 -2.00 -13.08 -0.19
N THR A 219 -0.74 -13.36 0.15
CA THR A 219 0.40 -12.50 -0.22
C THR A 219 0.77 -12.62 -1.69
N LEU A 220 1.39 -11.57 -2.21
CA LEU A 220 1.95 -11.57 -3.56
C LEU A 220 3.07 -12.63 -3.71
N LEU A 221 3.84 -12.83 -2.64
CA LEU A 221 4.89 -13.83 -2.53
C LEU A 221 4.38 -15.25 -2.83
N TRP A 222 3.27 -15.64 -2.23
CA TRP A 222 2.61 -16.93 -2.52
C TRP A 222 2.08 -16.99 -3.94
N ARG A 223 1.37 -15.96 -4.39
CA ARG A 223 0.74 -15.93 -5.72
C ARG A 223 1.76 -16.07 -6.84
N GLU A 224 2.89 -15.35 -6.74
CA GLU A 224 3.99 -15.46 -7.70
C GLU A 224 4.59 -16.88 -7.73
N CYS A 225 4.61 -17.56 -6.59
CA CYS A 225 5.13 -18.94 -6.50
C CYS A 225 4.18 -19.98 -7.12
N VAL A 226 2.87 -19.82 -6.99
CA VAL A 226 1.90 -20.80 -7.50
C VAL A 226 1.42 -20.50 -8.92
N GLU A 227 1.86 -19.41 -9.52
CA GLU A 227 1.54 -19.07 -10.90
C GLU A 227 2.01 -20.18 -11.86
N GLY A 228 1.08 -20.75 -12.61
CA GLY A 228 1.34 -21.83 -13.58
C GLY A 228 1.36 -23.24 -12.98
N LEU A 229 1.16 -23.41 -11.68
CA LEU A 229 0.99 -24.72 -11.06
C LEU A 229 -0.44 -25.24 -11.26
N ASP A 230 -0.59 -26.57 -11.35
CA ASP A 230 -1.91 -27.21 -11.32
C ASP A 230 -2.49 -27.28 -9.90
N ALA A 231 -3.77 -27.64 -9.80
CA ALA A 231 -4.49 -27.68 -8.52
C ALA A 231 -3.87 -28.65 -7.50
N ASP A 232 -3.37 -29.80 -7.94
CA ASP A 232 -2.75 -30.81 -7.07
C ASP A 232 -1.40 -30.32 -6.52
N GLN A 233 -0.63 -29.61 -7.34
CA GLN A 233 0.64 -29.01 -6.93
C GLN A 233 0.39 -27.89 -5.89
N VAL A 234 -0.60 -27.04 -6.11
CA VAL A 234 -0.98 -26.00 -5.16
C VAL A 234 -1.45 -26.62 -3.84
N LEU A 235 -2.29 -27.67 -3.89
CA LEU A 235 -2.77 -28.35 -2.68
C LEU A 235 -1.61 -28.93 -1.88
N LYS A 236 -0.66 -29.60 -2.50
CA LYS A 236 0.54 -30.12 -1.84
C LYS A 236 1.37 -29.04 -1.16
N LEU A 237 1.47 -27.86 -1.76
CA LEU A 237 2.18 -26.72 -1.13
C LEU A 237 1.38 -26.15 0.05
N LYS A 238 0.04 -26.16 -0.01
CA LYS A 238 -0.82 -25.77 1.12
C LYS A 238 -0.67 -26.74 2.28
N ASP A 239 -0.68 -28.06 2.02
CA ASP A 239 -0.45 -29.08 3.05
C ASP A 239 0.93 -28.91 3.70
N LYS A 240 1.97 -28.68 2.90
CA LYS A 240 3.31 -28.36 3.43
C LYS A 240 3.33 -27.09 4.28
N THR A 241 2.54 -26.08 3.93
CA THR A 241 2.42 -24.85 4.72
C THR A 241 1.90 -25.16 6.10
N ILE A 242 0.79 -25.88 6.20
CA ILE A 242 0.18 -26.28 7.47
C ILE A 242 1.12 -27.14 8.31
N ASP A 243 1.75 -28.15 7.69
CA ASP A 243 2.72 -29.00 8.38
C ASP A 243 3.90 -28.17 8.93
N ALA A 244 4.48 -27.28 8.12
CA ALA A 244 5.56 -26.42 8.56
C ALA A 244 5.15 -25.51 9.73
N LEU A 245 3.94 -24.93 9.70
CA LEU A 245 3.42 -24.04 10.75
C LEU A 245 3.11 -24.80 12.06
N SER A 246 2.67 -26.06 11.98
CA SER A 246 2.38 -26.87 13.18
C SER A 246 3.60 -27.08 14.08
N HIS A 247 4.79 -26.87 13.57
CA HIS A 247 6.08 -26.98 14.29
C HIS A 247 6.69 -25.62 14.68
N TYR A 248 5.96 -24.49 14.43
CA TYR A 248 6.42 -23.16 14.86
C TYR A 248 6.03 -22.89 16.32
N GLY A 249 6.97 -22.31 17.07
CA GLY A 249 6.72 -21.95 18.48
C GLY A 249 5.84 -20.71 18.64
N GLU A 250 6.06 -19.69 17.81
CA GLU A 250 5.27 -18.45 17.77
C GLU A 250 4.87 -18.16 16.33
N LEU A 251 3.57 -18.02 16.11
CA LEU A 251 3.00 -17.68 14.80
C LEU A 251 2.99 -16.17 14.64
N SER A 252 4.12 -15.58 14.32
CA SER A 252 4.24 -14.13 14.15
C SER A 252 5.01 -13.74 12.90
N ILE A 253 4.78 -12.51 12.44
CA ILE A 253 5.48 -11.89 11.30
C ILE A 253 5.90 -10.50 11.71
N GLU A 254 7.22 -10.25 11.69
CA GLU A 254 7.76 -8.90 11.88
C GLU A 254 7.54 -8.08 10.62
N LYS A 255 6.89 -6.94 10.79
CA LYS A 255 6.56 -6.03 9.69
C LYS A 255 7.34 -4.74 9.81
N GLN A 256 7.81 -4.23 8.69
CA GLN A 256 8.42 -2.91 8.63
C GLN A 256 7.83 -2.12 7.47
N MET A 257 7.45 -0.88 7.72
CA MET A 257 6.98 0.02 6.69
C MET A 257 7.76 1.33 6.71
N SER A 258 7.88 1.93 5.53
CA SER A 258 8.43 3.27 5.33
C SER A 258 7.31 4.28 5.19
N CYS A 259 7.45 5.43 5.86
CA CYS A 259 6.64 6.61 5.65
C CYS A 259 7.55 7.74 5.19
N LEU A 260 7.41 8.14 3.94
CA LEU A 260 8.15 9.23 3.30
C LEU A 260 7.23 10.43 3.11
N VAL A 261 7.66 11.61 3.56
CA VAL A 261 6.90 12.86 3.45
C VAL A 261 7.76 13.93 2.79
N GLY A 262 7.23 14.57 1.75
CA GLY A 262 7.80 15.80 1.15
C GLY A 262 6.83 16.96 1.33
N GLU A 263 7.31 18.10 1.81
CA GLU A 263 6.53 19.34 2.01
C GLU A 263 6.85 20.36 0.93
N ASN A 264 5.81 20.91 0.29
CA ASN A 264 5.94 21.93 -0.76
C ASN A 264 6.03 23.33 -0.12
N LYS A 265 7.25 23.82 0.09
CA LYS A 265 7.54 25.18 0.56
C LYS A 265 7.91 26.10 -0.57
#